data_46ef1a704248d03f171a2833db6f9938
#
_entry.id   46ef1a704248d03f171a2833db6f9938
#
_cell.length_a   1.000
_cell.length_b   1.000
_cell.length_c   1.000
_cell.angle_alpha   90.00
_cell.angle_beta   90.00
_cell.angle_gamma   90.00
#
_symmetry.space_group_name_H-M   'P 1'
#
loop_
_entity.id
_entity.type
_entity.pdbx_description
1 polymer ?
#
loop_
_entity_poly.entity_id
_entity_poly.type
_entity_poly.pdbx_seq_one_letter_code
_entity_poly.pdbx_strand_id
1 'polypeptide(L)'
;MTLYAALTLMGLLGLLLGGIIGFFVKLFKVEQDSRAELALELLPGANCGGCGKAGCADFARALANGEVTPGNCPVSSYEQRSAIAIALGIDAGAVEMKQAVVTCRADLGADEMNYNGVQDCNAANLVAGGPTSCRYGCLGLGSCARVCPFGAIEMIGRVAVVHPDLCTGCGKCTSVCPRDVIKMVPASANIHVYCNSPEKGVVKRALCQAACIGCQKCGKALPGKFVFDGFLARVDYVNAGSLTMEDIEKCACPVGCIRSETQRYQTAKTSAGKETK
;
A
#
# COMPACT_ATOMS: atom_id res chain seq x y z
N MET A 1 -36.50 -33.05 -45.87
CA MET A 1 -36.92 -31.60 -45.88
C MET A 1 -36.51 -30.85 -44.59
N THR A 2 -36.55 -31.51 -43.42
CA THR A 2 -36.23 -30.86 -42.12
C THR A 2 -34.77 -30.46 -41.97
N LEU A 3 -33.81 -31.25 -42.49
CA LEU A 3 -32.36 -30.95 -42.39
C LEU A 3 -31.96 -29.64 -43.13
N TYR A 4 -32.47 -29.48 -44.38
CA TYR A 4 -32.20 -28.28 -45.17
C TYR A 4 -32.84 -27.03 -44.54
N ALA A 5 -34.08 -27.17 -43.98
CA ALA A 5 -34.75 -26.07 -43.28
C ALA A 5 -33.97 -25.66 -42.02
N ALA A 6 -33.42 -26.61 -41.26
CA ALA A 6 -32.59 -26.32 -40.10
C ALA A 6 -31.27 -25.62 -40.48
N LEU A 7 -30.61 -26.09 -41.51
CA LEU A 7 -29.34 -25.44 -42.00
C LEU A 7 -29.57 -24.02 -42.51
N THR A 8 -30.65 -23.79 -43.26
CA THR A 8 -30.99 -22.43 -43.76
C THR A 8 -31.36 -21.50 -42.64
N LEU A 9 -32.11 -21.99 -41.64
CA LEU A 9 -32.49 -21.18 -40.47
C LEU A 9 -31.26 -20.80 -39.62
N MET A 10 -30.33 -21.74 -39.36
CA MET A 10 -29.10 -21.48 -38.64
C MET A 10 -28.19 -20.50 -39.40
N GLY A 11 -28.10 -20.66 -40.74
CA GLY A 11 -27.33 -19.71 -41.58
C GLY A 11 -27.90 -18.29 -41.55
N LEU A 12 -29.23 -18.16 -41.67
CA LEU A 12 -29.91 -16.87 -41.56
C LEU A 12 -29.71 -16.20 -40.18
N LEU A 13 -29.86 -17.00 -39.11
CA LEU A 13 -29.65 -16.52 -37.75
C LEU A 13 -28.19 -16.06 -37.51
N GLY A 14 -27.22 -16.83 -38.02
CA GLY A 14 -25.80 -16.47 -37.96
C GLY A 14 -25.46 -15.19 -38.71
N LEU A 15 -26.02 -15.01 -39.91
CA LEU A 15 -25.85 -13.78 -40.69
C LEU A 15 -26.50 -12.58 -40.00
N LEU A 16 -27.68 -12.76 -39.42
CA LEU A 16 -28.39 -11.68 -38.70
C LEU A 16 -27.61 -11.27 -37.44
N LEU A 17 -27.20 -12.24 -36.61
CA LEU A 17 -26.39 -11.95 -35.41
C LEU A 17 -25.04 -11.35 -35.76
N GLY A 18 -24.33 -11.89 -36.76
CA GLY A 18 -23.04 -11.36 -37.23
C GLY A 18 -23.17 -9.95 -37.79
N GLY A 19 -24.25 -9.68 -38.53
CA GLY A 19 -24.57 -8.33 -39.03
C GLY A 19 -24.84 -7.31 -37.92
N ILE A 20 -25.62 -7.73 -36.91
CA ILE A 20 -25.90 -6.90 -35.74
C ILE A 20 -24.59 -6.59 -34.98
N ILE A 21 -23.79 -7.61 -34.68
CA ILE A 21 -22.51 -7.43 -33.98
C ILE A 21 -21.58 -6.51 -34.80
N GLY A 22 -21.44 -6.75 -36.10
CA GLY A 22 -20.62 -5.92 -37.00
C GLY A 22 -21.08 -4.47 -37.04
N PHE A 23 -22.41 -4.25 -37.07
CA PHE A 23 -22.99 -2.92 -37.00
C PHE A 23 -22.66 -2.19 -35.67
N PHE A 24 -22.83 -2.87 -34.54
CA PHE A 24 -22.49 -2.29 -33.25
C PHE A 24 -20.99 -2.05 -33.07
N VAL A 25 -20.12 -2.94 -33.54
CA VAL A 25 -18.65 -2.73 -33.54
C VAL A 25 -18.29 -1.47 -34.32
N LYS A 26 -18.92 -1.26 -35.47
CA LYS A 26 -18.68 -0.05 -36.27
C LYS A 26 -19.24 1.20 -35.63
N LEU A 27 -20.41 1.11 -35.00
CA LEU A 27 -21.08 2.23 -34.33
C LEU A 27 -20.33 2.68 -33.06
N PHE A 28 -19.82 1.70 -32.29
CA PHE A 28 -19.10 1.94 -31.04
C PHE A 28 -17.57 1.89 -31.22
N LYS A 29 -17.07 2.06 -32.45
CA LYS A 29 -15.64 2.17 -32.69
C LYS A 29 -15.10 3.39 -31.95
N VAL A 30 -14.41 3.15 -30.82
CA VAL A 30 -13.64 4.17 -30.10
C VAL A 30 -12.39 4.43 -30.91
N GLU A 31 -12.20 5.65 -31.39
CA GLU A 31 -10.91 6.07 -31.96
C GLU A 31 -9.88 6.01 -30.84
N GLN A 32 -8.93 5.11 -30.97
CA GLN A 32 -7.80 5.04 -30.03
C GLN A 32 -6.83 6.14 -30.41
N ASP A 33 -6.54 7.02 -29.46
CA ASP A 33 -5.52 8.04 -29.64
C ASP A 33 -4.15 7.35 -29.70
N SER A 34 -3.44 7.48 -30.80
CA SER A 34 -2.10 6.89 -31.01
C SER A 34 -1.11 7.32 -29.93
N ARG A 35 -1.29 8.49 -29.32
CA ARG A 35 -0.49 8.97 -28.19
C ARG A 35 -0.76 8.17 -26.92
N ALA A 36 -2.03 7.81 -26.68
CA ALA A 36 -2.39 6.97 -25.53
C ALA A 36 -1.86 5.53 -25.69
N GLU A 37 -1.88 5.00 -26.91
CA GLU A 37 -1.33 3.67 -27.22
C GLU A 37 0.18 3.62 -26.98
N LEU A 38 0.91 4.61 -27.49
CA LEU A 38 2.34 4.76 -27.27
C LEU A 38 2.69 4.91 -25.77
N ALA A 39 1.91 5.70 -25.03
CA ALA A 39 2.09 5.83 -23.59
C ALA A 39 1.84 4.49 -22.86
N LEU A 40 0.84 3.72 -23.29
CA LEU A 40 0.49 2.44 -22.67
C LEU A 40 1.60 1.40 -22.85
N GLU A 41 2.27 1.36 -23.99
CA GLU A 41 3.40 0.46 -24.26
C GLU A 41 4.60 0.75 -23.34
N LEU A 42 4.82 2.03 -23.00
CA LEU A 42 5.92 2.45 -22.13
C LEU A 42 5.60 2.31 -20.63
N LEU A 43 4.34 2.13 -20.26
CA LEU A 43 3.92 1.98 -18.88
C LEU A 43 4.22 0.55 -18.35
N PRO A 44 4.44 0.37 -17.03
CA PRO A 44 4.82 -0.92 -16.44
C PRO A 44 3.71 -1.99 -16.48
N GLY A 45 2.51 -1.69 -16.92
CA GLY A 45 1.40 -2.64 -17.07
C GLY A 45 0.84 -3.23 -15.76
N ALA A 46 1.27 -2.76 -14.62
CA ALA A 46 0.91 -3.31 -13.30
C ALA A 46 -0.57 -3.14 -12.93
N ASN A 47 -1.30 -2.25 -13.59
CA ASN A 47 -2.72 -1.93 -13.34
C ASN A 47 -3.06 -1.76 -11.85
N CYS A 48 -2.11 -1.19 -11.08
CA CYS A 48 -2.20 -1.11 -9.63
C CYS A 48 -3.16 -0.03 -9.13
N GLY A 49 -3.52 0.96 -9.96
CA GLY A 49 -4.37 2.09 -9.56
C GLY A 49 -3.69 3.13 -8.65
N GLY A 50 -2.40 2.98 -8.34
CA GLY A 50 -1.65 3.88 -7.46
C GLY A 50 -1.54 5.33 -7.96
N CYS A 51 -1.74 5.55 -9.25
CA CYS A 51 -1.83 6.87 -9.88
C CYS A 51 -3.23 7.53 -9.76
N GLY A 52 -4.20 6.88 -9.11
CA GLY A 52 -5.58 7.37 -8.98
C GLY A 52 -6.47 7.10 -10.21
N LYS A 53 -5.98 6.38 -11.22
CA LYS A 53 -6.74 5.96 -12.42
C LYS A 53 -7.10 4.47 -12.30
N ALA A 54 -8.12 4.02 -13.04
CA ALA A 54 -8.64 2.65 -12.96
C ALA A 54 -7.60 1.58 -13.39
N GLY A 55 -6.62 1.96 -14.22
CA GLY A 55 -5.53 1.10 -14.67
C GLY A 55 -4.58 1.83 -15.61
N CYS A 56 -3.57 1.12 -16.14
CA CYS A 56 -2.57 1.73 -17.01
C CYS A 56 -3.17 2.30 -18.30
N ALA A 57 -4.19 1.66 -18.88
CA ALA A 57 -4.87 2.17 -20.07
C ALA A 57 -5.62 3.49 -19.82
N ASP A 58 -6.23 3.65 -18.66
CA ASP A 58 -6.91 4.88 -18.26
C ASP A 58 -5.88 5.99 -17.97
N PHE A 59 -4.78 5.63 -17.33
CA PHE A 59 -3.67 6.54 -17.08
C PHE A 59 -3.02 7.01 -18.40
N ALA A 60 -2.83 6.12 -19.38
CA ALA A 60 -2.28 6.45 -20.70
C ALA A 60 -3.16 7.45 -21.43
N ARG A 61 -4.48 7.29 -21.37
CA ARG A 61 -5.43 8.28 -21.93
C ARG A 61 -5.35 9.63 -21.24
N ALA A 62 -5.26 9.63 -19.91
CA ALA A 62 -5.10 10.87 -19.16
C ALA A 62 -3.76 11.59 -19.44
N LEU A 63 -2.68 10.83 -19.71
CA LEU A 63 -1.39 11.38 -20.17
C LEU A 63 -1.52 12.03 -21.56
N ALA A 64 -2.17 11.34 -22.51
CA ALA A 64 -2.40 11.87 -23.86
C ALA A 64 -3.23 13.15 -23.85
N ASN A 65 -4.20 13.26 -22.94
CA ASN A 65 -5.03 14.43 -22.73
C ASN A 65 -4.33 15.57 -21.96
N GLY A 66 -3.14 15.32 -21.39
CA GLY A 66 -2.43 16.30 -20.55
C GLY A 66 -3.05 16.52 -19.17
N GLU A 67 -3.94 15.63 -18.69
CA GLU A 67 -4.56 15.70 -17.36
C GLU A 67 -3.61 15.35 -16.23
N VAL A 68 -2.61 14.50 -16.51
CA VAL A 68 -1.64 13.98 -15.55
C VAL A 68 -0.24 13.99 -16.17
N THR A 69 0.78 13.91 -15.31
CA THR A 69 2.18 13.77 -15.73
C THR A 69 2.67 12.34 -15.52
N PRO A 70 3.71 11.87 -16.21
CA PRO A 70 4.33 10.55 -15.99
C PRO A 70 4.73 10.32 -14.53
N GLY A 71 5.07 11.39 -13.82
CA GLY A 71 5.42 11.40 -12.41
C GLY A 71 4.32 10.93 -11.46
N ASN A 72 3.06 10.98 -11.86
CA ASN A 72 1.95 10.47 -11.05
C ASN A 72 1.93 8.94 -10.94
N CYS A 73 2.68 8.21 -11.77
CA CYS A 73 2.77 6.76 -11.67
C CYS A 73 3.86 6.35 -10.65
N PRO A 74 3.49 5.77 -9.48
CA PRO A 74 4.47 5.40 -8.46
C PRO A 74 5.33 4.18 -8.85
N VAL A 75 4.86 3.38 -9.80
CA VAL A 75 5.50 2.12 -10.22
C VAL A 75 6.48 2.32 -11.37
N SER A 76 6.29 3.34 -12.21
CA SER A 76 7.18 3.63 -13.34
C SER A 76 8.59 3.99 -12.87
N SER A 77 9.60 3.40 -13.52
CA SER A 77 10.99 3.79 -13.32
C SER A 77 11.27 5.21 -13.84
N TYR A 78 12.39 5.80 -13.46
CA TYR A 78 12.81 7.09 -14.00
C TYR A 78 12.95 7.04 -15.54
N GLU A 79 13.51 5.96 -16.07
CA GLU A 79 13.69 5.76 -17.52
C GLU A 79 12.34 5.70 -18.25
N GLN A 80 11.37 4.95 -17.73
CA GLN A 80 10.02 4.86 -18.30
C GLN A 80 9.32 6.22 -18.32
N ARG A 81 9.40 6.98 -17.23
CA ARG A 81 8.81 8.33 -17.14
C ARG A 81 9.44 9.29 -18.13
N SER A 82 10.77 9.25 -18.25
CA SER A 82 11.50 10.08 -19.21
C SER A 82 11.15 9.70 -20.65
N ALA A 83 11.04 8.40 -20.96
CA ALA A 83 10.62 7.92 -22.28
C ALA A 83 9.20 8.40 -22.63
N ILE A 84 8.25 8.29 -21.70
CA ILE A 84 6.87 8.77 -21.88
C ILE A 84 6.86 10.29 -22.08
N ALA A 85 7.62 11.03 -21.28
CA ALA A 85 7.70 12.48 -21.38
C ALA A 85 8.24 12.93 -22.75
N ILE A 86 9.28 12.29 -23.24
CA ILE A 86 9.85 12.54 -24.59
C ILE A 86 8.85 12.16 -25.68
N ALA A 87 8.25 10.96 -25.59
CA ALA A 87 7.32 10.47 -26.60
C ALA A 87 6.06 11.33 -26.75
N LEU A 88 5.56 11.87 -25.65
CA LEU A 88 4.37 12.71 -25.64
C LEU A 88 4.66 14.22 -25.71
N GLY A 89 5.92 14.63 -25.57
CA GLY A 89 6.33 16.05 -25.53
C GLY A 89 5.81 16.79 -24.28
N ILE A 90 5.74 16.10 -23.12
CA ILE A 90 5.24 16.64 -21.85
C ILE A 90 6.33 16.62 -20.79
N ASP A 91 6.13 17.36 -19.68
CA ASP A 91 7.04 17.30 -18.53
C ASP A 91 6.93 15.95 -17.81
N ALA A 92 8.07 15.35 -17.46
CA ALA A 92 8.14 14.09 -16.70
C ALA A 92 7.51 14.20 -15.29
N GLY A 93 7.47 15.40 -14.73
CA GLY A 93 6.99 15.69 -13.38
C GLY A 93 7.99 15.27 -12.31
N ALA A 94 8.04 16.03 -11.22
CA ALA A 94 8.82 15.66 -10.03
C ALA A 94 8.09 14.56 -9.26
N VAL A 95 8.83 13.52 -8.84
CA VAL A 95 8.25 12.39 -8.09
C VAL A 95 9.01 12.17 -6.81
N GLU A 96 8.31 12.27 -5.71
CA GLU A 96 8.76 11.75 -4.44
C GLU A 96 8.42 10.25 -4.38
N MET A 97 9.43 9.40 -4.42
CA MET A 97 9.25 7.96 -4.25
C MET A 97 8.76 7.68 -2.84
N LYS A 98 7.66 6.92 -2.73
CA LYS A 98 7.06 6.53 -1.45
C LYS A 98 7.15 5.04 -1.25
N GLN A 99 7.17 4.63 0.02
CA GLN A 99 7.08 3.24 0.43
C GLN A 99 6.03 3.09 1.54
N ALA A 100 5.51 1.88 1.67
CA ALA A 100 4.57 1.55 2.74
C ALA A 100 5.34 1.13 4.00
N VAL A 101 4.90 1.57 5.16
CA VAL A 101 5.43 1.13 6.47
C VAL A 101 4.28 0.71 7.37
N VAL A 102 4.40 -0.47 8.00
CA VAL A 102 3.44 -0.93 9.01
C VAL A 102 3.84 -0.40 10.36
N THR A 103 3.18 0.64 10.83
CA THR A 103 3.51 1.35 12.09
C THR A 103 2.96 0.62 13.32
N CYS A 104 3.26 -0.68 13.45
CA CYS A 104 2.78 -1.51 14.56
C CYS A 104 3.78 -2.59 14.94
N ARG A 105 3.77 -2.94 16.21
CA ARG A 105 4.48 -4.08 16.80
C ARG A 105 3.50 -5.07 17.43
N ALA A 106 2.58 -5.58 16.63
CA ALA A 106 1.58 -6.55 17.06
C ALA A 106 2.21 -7.86 17.59
N ASP A 107 3.46 -8.12 17.23
CA ASP A 107 4.30 -9.19 17.79
C ASP A 107 4.49 -9.10 19.33
N LEU A 108 4.25 -7.94 19.93
CA LEU A 108 4.34 -7.70 21.37
C LEU A 108 2.99 -7.21 21.96
N GLY A 109 1.92 -7.31 21.20
CA GLY A 109 0.56 -6.96 21.64
C GLY A 109 -0.16 -8.14 22.28
N ALA A 110 -1.10 -7.82 23.18
CA ALA A 110 -2.00 -8.82 23.76
C ALA A 110 -3.13 -9.19 22.81
N ASP A 111 -3.62 -10.43 22.89
CA ASP A 111 -4.87 -10.87 22.30
C ASP A 111 -6.04 -10.67 23.24
N GLU A 112 -7.18 -10.34 22.69
CA GLU A 112 -8.43 -10.25 23.41
C GLU A 112 -9.26 -11.53 23.25
N MET A 113 -9.17 -12.18 22.07
CA MET A 113 -9.94 -13.38 21.76
C MET A 113 -9.22 -14.29 20.76
N ASN A 114 -9.58 -15.57 20.76
CA ASN A 114 -9.24 -16.51 19.69
C ASN A 114 -10.19 -16.30 18.52
N TYR A 115 -9.69 -15.79 17.41
CA TYR A 115 -10.46 -15.55 16.20
C TYR A 115 -10.39 -16.75 15.25
N ASN A 116 -11.50 -17.46 15.08
CA ASN A 116 -11.64 -18.61 14.19
C ASN A 116 -12.51 -18.32 12.95
N GLY A 117 -12.61 -17.05 12.57
CA GLY A 117 -13.41 -16.60 11.42
C GLY A 117 -12.62 -16.54 10.12
N VAL A 118 -13.18 -15.83 9.14
CA VAL A 118 -12.56 -15.58 7.84
C VAL A 118 -11.23 -14.88 8.02
N GLN A 119 -10.18 -15.39 7.39
CA GLN A 119 -8.82 -14.82 7.45
C GLN A 119 -8.71 -13.53 6.63
N ASP A 120 -9.48 -12.52 7.01
CA ASP A 120 -9.52 -11.20 6.40
C ASP A 120 -9.63 -10.11 7.46
N CYS A 121 -8.81 -9.05 7.33
CA CYS A 121 -8.74 -7.99 8.32
C CYS A 121 -10.04 -7.17 8.40
N ASN A 122 -10.74 -6.94 7.29
CA ASN A 122 -12.00 -6.20 7.31
C ASN A 122 -13.09 -7.04 7.97
N ALA A 123 -13.19 -8.31 7.61
CA ALA A 123 -14.17 -9.24 8.23
C ALA A 123 -13.92 -9.36 9.74
N ALA A 124 -12.68 -9.56 10.17
CA ALA A 124 -12.34 -9.65 11.57
C ALA A 124 -12.60 -8.35 12.34
N ASN A 125 -12.33 -7.19 11.73
CA ASN A 125 -12.58 -5.90 12.36
C ASN A 125 -14.06 -5.65 12.67
N LEU A 126 -14.98 -6.25 11.90
CA LEU A 126 -16.42 -6.18 12.16
C LEU A 126 -16.86 -7.05 13.33
N VAL A 127 -16.06 -8.06 13.71
CA VAL A 127 -16.35 -8.94 14.84
C VAL A 127 -15.68 -8.41 16.09
N ALA A 128 -16.38 -7.62 16.87
CA ALA A 128 -15.92 -6.99 18.11
C ALA A 128 -14.58 -6.23 18.00
N GLY A 129 -14.19 -5.84 16.80
CA GLY A 129 -12.91 -5.20 16.53
C GLY A 129 -11.76 -6.17 16.27
N GLY A 130 -11.98 -7.48 16.15
CA GLY A 130 -10.96 -8.48 15.83
C GLY A 130 -10.15 -8.97 17.04
N PRO A 131 -9.16 -9.86 16.81
CA PRO A 131 -8.50 -10.62 17.87
C PRO A 131 -7.57 -9.80 18.77
N THR A 132 -7.11 -8.63 18.34
CA THR A 132 -6.10 -7.85 19.08
C THR A 132 -6.72 -6.84 20.03
N SER A 133 -6.25 -6.78 21.27
CA SER A 133 -6.72 -5.85 22.30
C SER A 133 -6.50 -4.38 21.92
N CYS A 134 -5.48 -4.09 21.11
CA CYS A 134 -5.21 -2.73 20.63
C CYS A 134 -6.09 -2.39 19.43
N ARG A 135 -7.03 -1.45 19.58
CA ARG A 135 -7.91 -0.98 18.50
C ARG A 135 -7.19 -0.32 17.32
N TYR A 136 -5.97 0.14 17.52
CA TYR A 136 -5.13 0.80 16.52
C TYR A 136 -4.03 -0.13 15.99
N GLY A 137 -4.00 -1.39 16.44
CA GLY A 137 -2.95 -2.35 16.10
C GLY A 137 -3.25 -3.17 14.85
N CYS A 138 -2.21 -3.79 14.30
CA CYS A 138 -2.34 -4.74 13.22
C CYS A 138 -3.14 -5.97 13.68
N LEU A 139 -4.09 -6.42 12.86
CA LEU A 139 -4.90 -7.62 13.13
C LEU A 139 -4.18 -8.92 12.79
N GLY A 140 -3.12 -8.86 12.01
CA GLY A 140 -2.28 -10.02 11.71
C GLY A 140 -2.84 -11.00 10.67
N LEU A 141 -3.95 -10.70 10.00
CA LEU A 141 -4.63 -11.63 9.09
C LEU A 141 -4.22 -11.51 7.61
N GLY A 142 -3.23 -10.65 7.29
CA GLY A 142 -2.56 -10.64 6.00
C GLY A 142 -3.34 -10.10 4.80
N SER A 143 -4.45 -9.37 4.97
CA SER A 143 -5.18 -8.78 3.83
C SER A 143 -4.29 -7.86 2.99
N CYS A 144 -3.37 -7.10 3.61
CA CYS A 144 -2.40 -6.26 2.93
C CYS A 144 -1.36 -7.06 2.12
N ALA A 145 -0.92 -8.22 2.63
CA ALA A 145 0.01 -9.10 1.92
C ALA A 145 -0.64 -9.72 0.68
N ARG A 146 -1.89 -10.18 0.80
CA ARG A 146 -2.65 -10.77 -0.32
C ARG A 146 -2.93 -9.79 -1.45
N VAL A 147 -3.15 -8.51 -1.16
CA VAL A 147 -3.45 -7.49 -2.18
C VAL A 147 -2.19 -6.91 -2.82
N CYS A 148 -1.02 -7.19 -2.28
CA CYS A 148 0.24 -6.64 -2.79
C CYS A 148 0.65 -7.36 -4.10
N PRO A 149 0.62 -6.68 -5.27
CA PRO A 149 0.95 -7.31 -6.55
C PRO A 149 2.46 -7.56 -6.71
N PHE A 150 3.28 -6.99 -5.83
CA PHE A 150 4.74 -7.06 -5.88
C PHE A 150 5.34 -8.02 -4.84
N GLY A 151 4.50 -8.67 -4.01
CA GLY A 151 4.98 -9.54 -2.95
C GLY A 151 5.82 -8.83 -1.88
N ALA A 152 5.69 -7.51 -1.77
CA ALA A 152 6.50 -6.69 -0.88
C ALA A 152 6.11 -6.79 0.61
N ILE A 153 5.09 -7.55 0.97
CA ILE A 153 4.62 -7.64 2.35
C ILE A 153 4.65 -9.09 2.81
N GLU A 154 5.44 -9.36 3.83
CA GLU A 154 5.55 -10.66 4.49
C GLU A 154 4.79 -10.64 5.82
N MET A 155 4.09 -11.73 6.14
CA MET A 155 3.52 -11.93 7.46
C MET A 155 4.51 -12.68 8.34
N ILE A 156 5.01 -12.02 9.38
CA ILE A 156 5.95 -12.61 10.35
C ILE A 156 5.22 -12.73 11.68
N GLY A 157 4.81 -13.95 12.02
CA GLY A 157 3.88 -14.17 13.13
C GLY A 157 2.61 -13.36 12.91
N ARG A 158 2.27 -12.51 13.86
CA ARG A 158 1.03 -11.70 13.87
C ARG A 158 1.18 -10.29 13.32
N VAL A 159 2.23 -9.99 12.58
CA VAL A 159 2.44 -8.64 12.04
C VAL A 159 2.90 -8.68 10.60
N ALA A 160 2.37 -7.75 9.81
CA ALA A 160 2.85 -7.51 8.47
C ALA A 160 4.17 -6.70 8.52
N VAL A 161 5.14 -7.10 7.72
CA VAL A 161 6.40 -6.38 7.54
C VAL A 161 6.58 -6.11 6.04
N VAL A 162 6.92 -4.88 5.70
CA VAL A 162 7.18 -4.48 4.31
C VAL A 162 8.65 -4.66 3.99
N HIS A 163 8.95 -5.18 2.81
CA HIS A 163 10.28 -5.21 2.22
C HIS A 163 10.46 -3.97 1.33
N PRO A 164 11.28 -2.99 1.72
CA PRO A 164 11.44 -1.74 0.99
C PRO A 164 11.90 -1.94 -0.46
N ASP A 165 12.79 -2.91 -0.68
CA ASP A 165 13.37 -3.21 -2.00
C ASP A 165 12.33 -3.70 -3.03
N LEU A 166 11.21 -4.26 -2.55
CA LEU A 166 10.11 -4.75 -3.39
C LEU A 166 8.93 -3.78 -3.42
N CYS A 167 8.91 -2.80 -2.52
CA CYS A 167 7.78 -1.88 -2.39
C CYS A 167 7.86 -0.76 -3.42
N THR A 168 6.89 -0.69 -4.30
CA THR A 168 6.77 0.36 -5.35
C THR A 168 5.98 1.58 -4.91
N GLY A 169 5.45 1.61 -3.67
CA GLY A 169 4.66 2.73 -3.18
C GLY A 169 3.25 2.85 -3.76
N CYS A 170 2.70 1.80 -4.36
CA CYS A 170 1.39 1.85 -5.04
C CYS A 170 0.17 2.08 -4.13
N GLY A 171 0.30 1.96 -2.81
CA GLY A 171 -0.74 2.26 -1.83
C GLY A 171 -1.88 1.24 -1.70
N LYS A 172 -1.94 0.13 -2.47
CA LYS A 172 -3.01 -0.88 -2.34
C LYS A 172 -3.17 -1.46 -0.94
N CYS A 173 -2.07 -1.61 -0.20
CA CYS A 173 -2.09 -2.14 1.15
C CYS A 173 -2.76 -1.19 2.15
N THR A 174 -2.68 0.13 1.93
CA THR A 174 -3.33 1.12 2.82
C THR A 174 -4.84 1.08 2.68
N SER A 175 -5.38 0.90 1.46
CA SER A 175 -6.81 0.90 1.19
C SER A 175 -7.56 -0.31 1.79
N VAL A 176 -6.86 -1.42 2.03
CA VAL A 176 -7.46 -2.65 2.61
C VAL A 176 -7.22 -2.79 4.11
N CYS A 177 -6.52 -1.84 4.74
CA CYS A 177 -6.22 -1.90 6.16
C CYS A 177 -7.31 -1.21 6.99
N PRO A 178 -8.19 -1.93 7.71
CA PRO A 178 -9.28 -1.30 8.47
C PRO A 178 -8.81 -0.52 9.71
N ARG A 179 -7.56 -0.70 10.12
CA ARG A 179 -6.95 -0.07 11.29
C ARG A 179 -6.01 1.08 10.95
N ASP A 180 -5.83 1.37 9.66
CA ASP A 180 -4.94 2.43 9.17
C ASP A 180 -3.51 2.38 9.77
N VAL A 181 -2.99 1.16 9.97
CA VAL A 181 -1.63 0.96 10.51
C VAL A 181 -0.54 1.04 9.45
N ILE A 182 -0.92 1.11 8.17
CA ILE A 182 0.01 1.20 7.05
C ILE A 182 0.06 2.65 6.59
N LYS A 183 1.23 3.24 6.64
CA LYS A 183 1.45 4.64 6.23
C LYS A 183 2.36 4.68 5.02
N MET A 184 2.08 5.62 4.10
CA MET A 184 2.95 5.93 2.99
C MET A 184 3.96 6.98 3.45
N VAL A 185 5.25 6.66 3.34
CA VAL A 185 6.36 7.52 3.76
C VAL A 185 7.33 7.70 2.60
N PRO A 186 8.18 8.73 2.61
CA PRO A 186 9.27 8.86 1.62
C PRO A 186 10.13 7.60 1.59
N ALA A 187 10.49 7.11 0.40
CA ALA A 187 11.33 5.92 0.25
C ALA A 187 12.75 6.09 0.82
N SER A 188 13.20 7.34 1.00
CA SER A 188 14.46 7.67 1.67
C SER A 188 14.41 7.52 3.18
N ALA A 189 13.22 7.43 3.78
CA ALA A 189 13.05 7.31 5.22
C ALA A 189 13.16 5.84 5.65
N ASN A 190 14.10 5.53 6.52
CA ASN A 190 14.39 4.19 7.02
C ASN A 190 14.13 4.01 8.53
N ILE A 191 13.75 5.10 9.23
CA ILE A 191 13.50 5.11 10.67
C ILE A 191 12.07 5.57 10.94
N HIS A 192 11.34 4.79 11.73
CA HIS A 192 9.92 5.00 11.96
C HIS A 192 9.54 4.79 13.42
N VAL A 193 8.38 5.35 13.81
CA VAL A 193 7.73 5.04 15.08
C VAL A 193 6.77 3.89 14.87
N TYR A 194 7.05 2.74 15.45
CA TYR A 194 6.23 1.53 15.30
C TYR A 194 5.11 1.44 16.35
N CYS A 195 4.27 2.46 16.38
CA CYS A 195 3.03 2.54 17.16
C CYS A 195 2.03 3.41 16.41
N ASN A 196 0.75 3.05 16.44
CA ASN A 196 -0.32 3.81 15.78
C ASN A 196 -1.42 4.29 16.74
N SER A 197 -1.31 3.99 18.04
CA SER A 197 -2.33 4.38 19.04
C SER A 197 -2.07 5.78 19.58
N PRO A 198 -3.04 6.70 19.52
CA PRO A 198 -2.96 8.03 20.14
C PRO A 198 -3.33 8.04 21.62
N GLU A 199 -3.74 6.91 22.18
CA GLU A 199 -4.22 6.76 23.56
C GLU A 199 -3.17 7.12 24.61
N LYS A 200 -3.60 7.30 25.88
CA LYS A 200 -2.70 7.57 27.01
C LYS A 200 -1.73 6.41 27.24
N GLY A 201 -0.50 6.71 27.63
CA GLY A 201 0.56 5.73 27.82
C GLY A 201 0.21 4.59 28.78
N VAL A 202 -0.55 4.87 29.85
CA VAL A 202 -1.01 3.88 30.83
C VAL A 202 -1.89 2.82 30.16
N VAL A 203 -2.88 3.24 29.35
CA VAL A 203 -3.79 2.35 28.62
C VAL A 203 -2.99 1.49 27.63
N LYS A 204 -2.13 2.12 26.85
CA LYS A 204 -1.34 1.42 25.83
C LYS A 204 -0.40 0.37 26.42
N ARG A 205 0.23 0.63 27.55
CA ARG A 205 1.16 -0.31 28.20
C ARG A 205 0.46 -1.57 28.70
N ALA A 206 -0.80 -1.48 29.05
CA ALA A 206 -1.60 -2.66 29.43
C ALA A 206 -1.86 -3.57 28.20
N LEU A 207 -1.88 -3.00 27.00
CA LEU A 207 -2.23 -3.71 25.75
C LEU A 207 -1.00 -4.13 24.92
N CYS A 208 0.14 -3.43 25.05
CA CYS A 208 1.32 -3.67 24.21
C CYS A 208 2.59 -3.20 24.92
N GLN A 209 3.57 -4.09 25.03
CA GLN A 209 4.86 -3.79 25.69
C GLN A 209 5.72 -2.79 24.90
N ALA A 210 5.56 -2.72 23.58
CA ALA A 210 6.30 -1.82 22.69
C ALA A 210 5.55 -0.54 22.33
N ALA A 211 4.41 -0.26 22.98
CA ALA A 211 3.62 0.91 22.65
C ALA A 211 4.34 2.22 23.02
N CYS A 212 4.24 3.21 22.15
CA CYS A 212 4.70 4.58 22.45
C CYS A 212 3.94 5.14 23.66
N ILE A 213 4.63 5.47 24.74
CA ILE A 213 4.01 5.96 25.99
C ILE A 213 3.76 7.47 25.99
N GLY A 214 4.09 8.18 24.91
CA GLY A 214 3.90 9.64 24.83
C GLY A 214 4.83 10.45 25.72
N CYS A 215 6.00 9.93 26.11
CA CYS A 215 6.94 10.59 27.02
C CYS A 215 7.67 11.79 26.41
N GLN A 216 7.54 12.03 25.13
CA GLN A 216 8.12 13.14 24.35
C GLN A 216 9.66 13.25 24.40
N LYS A 217 10.38 12.24 24.91
CA LYS A 217 11.85 12.25 24.92
C LYS A 217 12.46 12.44 23.53
N CYS A 218 11.89 11.79 22.51
CA CYS A 218 12.34 11.92 21.14
C CYS A 218 12.22 13.36 20.61
N GLY A 219 11.12 14.04 20.87
CA GLY A 219 10.94 15.44 20.46
C GLY A 219 11.85 16.40 21.20
N LYS A 220 12.19 16.12 22.48
CA LYS A 220 13.16 16.92 23.23
C LYS A 220 14.59 16.67 22.76
N ALA A 221 14.93 15.42 22.43
CA ALA A 221 16.27 15.06 21.94
C ALA A 221 16.52 15.57 20.52
N LEU A 222 15.50 15.59 19.68
CA LEU A 222 15.58 15.97 18.26
C LEU A 222 14.44 16.96 17.92
N PRO A 223 14.57 18.24 18.28
CA PRO A 223 13.55 19.24 17.99
C PRO A 223 13.25 19.34 16.49
N GLY A 224 11.97 19.42 16.13
CA GLY A 224 11.52 19.54 14.74
C GLY A 224 11.50 18.23 13.93
N LYS A 225 12.06 17.12 14.44
CA LYS A 225 12.03 15.82 13.74
C LYS A 225 10.82 14.95 14.10
N PHE A 226 10.12 15.28 15.15
CA PHE A 226 8.93 14.55 15.61
C PHE A 226 7.76 15.48 15.84
N VAL A 227 6.59 15.05 15.40
CA VAL A 227 5.30 15.66 15.70
C VAL A 227 4.53 14.74 16.66
N PHE A 228 3.59 15.29 17.40
CA PHE A 228 2.83 14.53 18.39
C PHE A 228 1.34 14.65 18.10
N ASP A 229 0.70 13.48 18.00
CA ASP A 229 -0.75 13.35 17.88
C ASP A 229 -1.27 12.72 19.17
N GLY A 230 -1.79 13.57 20.07
CA GLY A 230 -2.11 13.17 21.43
C GLY A 230 -0.89 12.64 22.17
N PHE A 231 -0.93 11.36 22.56
CA PHE A 231 0.19 10.68 23.24
C PHE A 231 1.03 9.80 22.29
N LEU A 232 0.98 10.06 21.00
CA LEU A 232 1.73 9.32 19.99
C LEU A 232 2.77 10.25 19.34
N ALA A 233 4.02 9.82 19.34
CA ALA A 233 5.05 10.44 18.52
C ALA A 233 4.97 9.91 17.08
N ARG A 234 5.13 10.79 16.11
CA ARG A 234 5.27 10.47 14.68
C ARG A 234 6.52 11.15 14.14
N VAL A 235 7.20 10.54 13.20
CA VAL A 235 8.29 11.19 12.47
C VAL A 235 7.68 12.24 11.53
N ASP A 236 8.21 13.45 11.56
CA ASP A 236 7.87 14.49 10.60
C ASP A 236 8.74 14.32 9.35
N TYR A 237 8.28 13.52 8.40
CA TYR A 237 9.05 13.20 7.18
C TYR A 237 9.32 14.41 6.28
N VAL A 238 8.61 15.51 6.46
CA VAL A 238 8.83 16.74 5.68
C VAL A 238 10.02 17.53 6.24
N ASN A 239 10.07 17.68 7.56
CA ASN A 239 11.07 18.52 8.22
C ASN A 239 12.23 17.72 8.84
N ALA A 240 12.04 16.41 9.09
CA ALA A 240 13.03 15.58 9.77
C ALA A 240 14.31 15.35 8.93
N GLY A 241 14.22 15.45 7.60
CA GLY A 241 15.25 14.96 6.72
C GLY A 241 15.48 13.45 6.92
N SER A 242 16.68 12.97 6.63
CA SER A 242 17.06 11.58 6.90
C SER A 242 17.44 11.43 8.37
N LEU A 243 16.71 10.56 9.10
CA LEU A 243 17.10 10.13 10.45
C LEU A 243 18.21 9.10 10.38
N THR A 244 19.15 9.12 11.33
CA THR A 244 20.29 8.22 11.42
C THR A 244 20.16 7.27 12.62
N MET A 245 21.01 6.23 12.67
CA MET A 245 21.07 5.32 13.82
C MET A 245 21.47 6.05 15.11
N GLU A 246 22.35 7.04 15.03
CA GLU A 246 22.72 7.91 16.16
C GLU A 246 21.51 8.70 16.69
N ASP A 247 20.61 9.11 15.81
CA ASP A 247 19.37 9.80 16.20
C ASP A 247 18.45 8.87 17.02
N ILE A 248 18.39 7.58 16.70
CA ILE A 248 17.67 6.60 17.52
C ILE A 248 18.25 6.51 18.93
N GLU A 249 19.59 6.44 19.02
CA GLU A 249 20.30 6.37 20.30
C GLU A 249 20.06 7.63 21.14
N LYS A 250 20.18 8.82 20.53
CA LYS A 250 19.87 10.10 21.18
C LYS A 250 18.44 10.18 21.72
N CYS A 251 17.47 9.62 20.99
CA CYS A 251 16.07 9.56 21.44
C CYS A 251 15.91 8.76 22.72
N ALA A 252 16.78 7.78 23.00
CA ALA A 252 16.75 6.91 24.17
C ALA A 252 15.32 6.44 24.52
N CYS A 253 14.61 5.90 23.51
CA CYS A 253 13.21 5.52 23.65
C CYS A 253 13.05 4.38 24.68
N PRO A 254 12.35 4.60 25.83
CA PRO A 254 12.30 3.62 26.91
C PRO A 254 11.56 2.33 26.55
N VAL A 255 10.72 2.36 25.51
CA VAL A 255 9.96 1.20 25.02
C VAL A 255 10.47 0.69 23.67
N GLY A 256 11.51 1.32 23.11
CA GLY A 256 12.11 0.92 21.85
C GLY A 256 11.13 0.92 20.67
N CYS A 257 10.16 1.87 20.63
CA CYS A 257 9.21 1.96 19.53
C CYS A 257 9.75 2.71 18.31
N ILE A 258 10.89 3.41 18.42
CA ILE A 258 11.59 4.05 17.30
C ILE A 258 12.66 3.09 16.82
N ARG A 259 12.60 2.68 15.55
CA ARG A 259 13.52 1.70 14.98
C ARG A 259 13.74 1.95 13.50
N SER A 260 14.85 1.41 12.99
CA SER A 260 15.03 1.23 11.56
C SER A 260 14.22 0.04 11.04
N GLU A 261 13.97 0.02 9.73
CA GLU A 261 13.27 -1.10 9.08
C GLU A 261 13.99 -2.43 9.28
N THR A 262 15.32 -2.45 9.17
CA THR A 262 16.14 -3.65 9.42
C THR A 262 15.97 -4.16 10.86
N GLN A 263 16.03 -3.26 11.85
CA GLN A 263 15.79 -3.63 13.25
C GLN A 263 14.37 -4.15 13.46
N ARG A 264 13.39 -3.58 12.76
CA ARG A 264 11.99 -4.03 12.81
C ARG A 264 11.85 -5.46 12.30
N TYR A 265 12.44 -5.75 11.14
CA TYR A 265 12.41 -7.07 10.52
C TYR A 265 13.05 -8.14 11.44
N GLN A 266 14.25 -7.86 11.94
CA GLN A 266 14.95 -8.77 12.87
C GLN A 266 14.15 -9.05 14.14
N THR A 267 13.54 -8.02 14.73
CA THR A 267 12.74 -8.20 15.95
C THR A 267 11.45 -8.97 15.69
N ALA A 268 10.79 -8.79 14.55
CA ALA A 268 9.62 -9.58 14.18
C ALA A 268 9.96 -11.07 14.08
N LYS A 269 11.05 -11.42 13.40
CA LYS A 269 11.52 -12.82 13.29
C LYS A 269 11.85 -13.44 14.64
N THR A 270 12.53 -12.71 15.52
CA THR A 270 12.89 -13.21 16.86
C THR A 270 11.65 -13.45 17.72
N SER A 271 10.63 -12.59 17.61
CA SER A 271 9.36 -12.76 18.34
C SER A 271 8.58 -13.97 17.85
N ALA A 272 8.46 -14.15 16.52
CA ALA A 272 7.77 -15.30 15.94
C ALA A 272 8.41 -16.65 16.30
N GLY A 273 9.74 -16.70 16.41
CA GLY A 273 10.45 -17.94 16.83
C GLY A 273 10.25 -18.33 18.31
N LYS A 274 9.68 -17.45 19.13
CA LYS A 274 9.35 -17.74 20.53
C LYS A 274 7.94 -18.32 20.71
N GLU A 275 7.03 -18.06 19.78
CA GLU A 275 5.64 -18.57 19.81
C GLU A 275 5.56 -20.05 19.36
N THR A 276 6.62 -20.58 18.71
CA THR A 276 6.69 -21.97 18.21
C THR A 276 7.35 -22.95 19.19
N LYS A 277 7.70 -22.53 20.40
CA LYS A 277 8.21 -23.38 21.51
C LYS A 277 7.23 -23.39 22.67
#